data_c4443daef6eb93eb1b692b25016004d5
#
_entry.id   c4443daef6eb93eb1b692b25016004d5
#
_cell.length_a   1.000
_cell.length_b   1.000
_cell.length_c   1.000
_cell.angle_alpha   90.00
_cell.angle_beta   90.00
_cell.angle_gamma   90.00
#
_symmetry.space_group_name_H-M   'P 1'
#
loop_
_entity.id
_entity.type
_entity.pdbx_description
1 polymer ?
#
loop_
_entity_poly.entity_id
_entity_poly.type
_entity_poly.pdbx_seq_one_letter_code
_entity_poly.pdbx_strand_id
1 'polypeptide(L)'
;MPKPQKSASDSLLLQADVLVLGGGPSAAWAAVAAAEAGAKVVLADKGYLGTSGATAPSNTGTWCVPPGDNRHAVVERRWQRTGELADPRWMLRCVDTAYRNLLRLSEWGYPFPSEDDGRLYIANLRGPDYMRFMRRRVLLAGVTVLDHHPALELLSDGDAIVGAAGVARQIGQDWRVDANAVVLATGGCAFRERILGATGLTGDGYLMAAEAGASLSGMEFTGKYTLAPYGSSLNKGLPFRWASFHREDGSPIVGPTGEPLRNGIGDREEEVARALIDGPVYARLDQAEPALQGWLRQGQPNCFVPYDRAGIDPFSELFRITLRAEGTVRGTGGIDIVSDDCATGVPGLYVAGDAASREIMTGAVSGGGAVNSSWALASGWWAGKGASTHAKRRTGKAFRTEVQSLGQAGLRPASSPRVDISAGEVIEAVRSEGTPL
;
A
#
# COMPACT_ATOMS: atom_id res chain seq x y z
N MET A 1 8.41 -33.15 -26.90
CA MET A 1 6.97 -33.45 -26.81
C MET A 1 6.20 -32.15 -27.06
N PRO A 2 5.26 -32.10 -28.00
CA PRO A 2 4.46 -30.90 -28.23
C PRO A 2 3.61 -30.63 -26.98
N LYS A 3 3.59 -29.34 -26.52
CA LYS A 3 2.69 -28.91 -25.46
C LYS A 3 1.25 -29.13 -25.93
N PRO A 4 0.34 -29.64 -25.07
CA PRO A 4 -1.06 -29.79 -25.44
C PRO A 4 -1.64 -28.43 -25.81
N GLN A 5 -2.29 -28.32 -26.96
CA GLN A 5 -3.10 -27.18 -27.35
C GLN A 5 -4.25 -27.06 -26.34
N LYS A 6 -4.29 -25.92 -25.63
CA LYS A 6 -5.40 -25.60 -24.74
C LYS A 6 -6.69 -25.46 -25.55
N SER A 7 -7.71 -26.24 -25.19
CA SER A 7 -9.05 -26.05 -25.72
C SER A 7 -9.63 -24.73 -25.17
N ALA A 8 -10.32 -23.95 -25.98
CA ALA A 8 -10.98 -22.69 -25.62
C ALA A 8 -12.16 -22.85 -24.64
N SER A 9 -12.37 -24.04 -24.06
CA SER A 9 -13.57 -24.39 -23.28
C SER A 9 -13.41 -24.28 -21.76
N ASP A 10 -12.26 -23.81 -21.23
CA ASP A 10 -11.97 -23.89 -19.80
C ASP A 10 -11.71 -22.50 -19.12
N SER A 11 -12.31 -21.43 -19.59
CA SER A 11 -12.22 -20.12 -18.91
C SER A 11 -13.17 -20.04 -17.72
N LEU A 12 -12.69 -19.55 -16.57
CA LEU A 12 -13.54 -19.26 -15.41
C LEU A 12 -14.31 -17.96 -15.67
N LEU A 13 -15.64 -18.06 -15.78
CA LEU A 13 -16.52 -16.90 -15.99
C LEU A 13 -17.38 -16.67 -14.75
N LEU A 14 -17.33 -15.48 -14.18
CA LEU A 14 -18.10 -15.09 -12.99
C LEU A 14 -18.84 -13.78 -13.22
N GLN A 15 -19.89 -13.58 -12.43
CA GLN A 15 -20.64 -12.33 -12.37
C GLN A 15 -20.70 -11.82 -10.91
N ALA A 16 -20.51 -10.53 -10.73
CA ALA A 16 -20.57 -9.85 -9.45
C ALA A 16 -21.26 -8.48 -9.58
N ASP A 17 -21.68 -7.90 -8.46
CA ASP A 17 -22.04 -6.47 -8.42
C ASP A 17 -20.78 -5.63 -8.34
N VAL A 18 -19.80 -6.06 -7.49
CA VAL A 18 -18.52 -5.38 -7.29
C VAL A 18 -17.39 -6.38 -7.43
N LEU A 19 -16.39 -6.03 -8.26
CA LEU A 19 -15.11 -6.71 -8.34
C LEU A 19 -14.04 -5.90 -7.62
N VAL A 20 -13.33 -6.51 -6.68
CA VAL A 20 -12.19 -5.90 -5.99
C VAL A 20 -10.90 -6.55 -6.50
N LEU A 21 -9.96 -5.74 -6.98
CA LEU A 21 -8.64 -6.19 -7.46
C LEU A 21 -7.56 -5.86 -6.45
N GLY A 22 -6.94 -6.90 -5.88
CA GLY A 22 -5.91 -6.84 -4.86
C GLY A 22 -6.24 -7.66 -3.63
N GLY A 23 -5.23 -7.93 -2.78
CA GLY A 23 -5.36 -8.74 -1.56
C GLY A 23 -4.77 -8.10 -0.31
N GLY A 24 -4.44 -6.80 -0.38
CA GLY A 24 -3.96 -6.01 0.76
C GLY A 24 -5.10 -5.52 1.68
N PRO A 25 -4.77 -4.73 2.72
CA PRO A 25 -5.77 -4.26 3.68
C PRO A 25 -6.89 -3.45 3.04
N SER A 26 -6.59 -2.54 2.11
CA SER A 26 -7.62 -1.73 1.43
C SER A 26 -8.58 -2.59 0.61
N ALA A 27 -8.09 -3.64 -0.06
CA ALA A 27 -8.93 -4.60 -0.77
C ALA A 27 -9.88 -5.35 0.18
N ALA A 28 -9.34 -5.83 1.32
CA ALA A 28 -10.15 -6.53 2.31
C ALA A 28 -11.24 -5.63 2.89
N TRP A 29 -10.93 -4.37 3.21
CA TRP A 29 -11.93 -3.41 3.69
C TRP A 29 -12.96 -3.05 2.61
N ALA A 30 -12.53 -2.88 1.35
CA ALA A 30 -13.45 -2.61 0.24
C ALA A 30 -14.42 -3.77 0.02
N ALA A 31 -13.91 -5.00 0.02
CA ALA A 31 -14.74 -6.19 -0.16
C ALA A 31 -15.75 -6.36 0.97
N VAL A 32 -15.35 -6.20 2.24
CA VAL A 32 -16.27 -6.26 3.39
C VAL A 32 -17.29 -5.14 3.32
N ALA A 33 -16.88 -3.89 3.05
CA ALA A 33 -17.79 -2.76 2.98
C ALA A 33 -18.83 -2.90 1.86
N ALA A 34 -18.43 -3.41 0.69
CA ALA A 34 -19.35 -3.68 -0.41
C ALA A 34 -20.33 -4.81 -0.08
N ALA A 35 -19.85 -5.91 0.52
CA ALA A 35 -20.69 -7.03 0.93
C ALA A 35 -21.68 -6.63 2.04
N GLU A 36 -21.23 -5.89 3.07
CA GLU A 36 -22.14 -5.35 4.11
C GLU A 36 -23.18 -4.37 3.53
N ALA A 37 -22.87 -3.70 2.43
CA ALA A 37 -23.83 -2.90 1.69
C ALA A 37 -24.76 -3.72 0.80
N GLY A 38 -24.66 -5.05 0.82
CA GLY A 38 -25.57 -5.99 0.12
C GLY A 38 -25.16 -6.32 -1.32
N ALA A 39 -23.93 -5.99 -1.75
CA ALA A 39 -23.43 -6.35 -3.06
C ALA A 39 -22.92 -7.81 -3.08
N LYS A 40 -23.10 -8.51 -4.20
CA LYS A 40 -22.38 -9.74 -4.52
C LYS A 40 -20.95 -9.36 -4.93
N VAL A 41 -19.96 -9.80 -4.15
CA VAL A 41 -18.56 -9.37 -4.31
C VAL A 41 -17.67 -10.54 -4.76
N VAL A 42 -16.84 -10.28 -5.76
CA VAL A 42 -15.66 -11.10 -6.09
C VAL A 42 -14.41 -10.29 -5.77
N LEU A 43 -13.43 -10.91 -5.11
CA LEU A 43 -12.11 -10.35 -4.87
C LEU A 43 -11.07 -11.21 -5.58
N ALA A 44 -10.29 -10.62 -6.50
CA ALA A 44 -9.20 -11.29 -7.20
C ALA A 44 -7.85 -10.72 -6.80
N ASP A 45 -6.93 -11.57 -6.38
CA ASP A 45 -5.57 -11.19 -6.00
C ASP A 45 -4.53 -12.00 -6.77
N LYS A 46 -3.49 -11.33 -7.24
CA LYS A 46 -2.36 -12.00 -7.91
C LYS A 46 -1.51 -12.87 -6.98
N GLY A 47 -1.62 -12.66 -5.67
CA GLY A 47 -1.02 -13.45 -4.60
C GLY A 47 -2.08 -14.22 -3.83
N TYR A 48 -2.05 -14.08 -2.52
CA TYR A 48 -2.95 -14.78 -1.60
C TYR A 48 -3.50 -13.78 -0.57
N LEU A 49 -4.82 -13.58 -0.58
CA LEU A 49 -5.48 -12.73 0.41
C LEU A 49 -5.10 -13.19 1.84
N GLY A 50 -4.53 -12.32 2.63
CA GLY A 50 -4.00 -12.66 3.97
C GLY A 50 -2.48 -12.66 4.07
N THR A 51 -1.78 -12.68 2.92
CA THR A 51 -0.33 -12.52 2.85
C THR A 51 0.11 -11.49 1.81
N SER A 52 -0.82 -10.93 1.06
CA SER A 52 -0.57 -9.90 0.05
C SER A 52 -0.44 -8.51 0.64
N GLY A 53 0.32 -7.66 -0.07
CA GLY A 53 0.53 -6.26 0.23
C GLY A 53 1.67 -5.99 1.21
N ALA A 54 2.11 -4.73 1.26
CA ALA A 54 3.23 -4.28 2.09
C ALA A 54 2.96 -4.39 3.60
N THR A 55 1.71 -4.45 4.01
CA THR A 55 1.30 -4.59 5.41
C THR A 55 1.51 -6.00 5.94
N ALA A 56 1.28 -7.03 5.14
CA ALA A 56 1.28 -8.43 5.59
C ALA A 56 2.57 -8.88 6.31
N PRO A 57 3.78 -8.56 5.85
CA PRO A 57 5.01 -8.99 6.51
C PRO A 57 5.50 -8.04 7.60
N SER A 58 4.73 -7.00 7.95
CA SER A 58 5.21 -5.92 8.82
C SER A 58 4.29 -5.65 9.99
N ASN A 59 4.79 -4.89 10.94
CA ASN A 59 4.00 -4.25 11.96
C ASN A 59 3.53 -2.88 11.45
N THR A 60 2.28 -2.51 11.70
CA THR A 60 1.65 -1.35 11.11
C THR A 60 0.99 -0.49 12.20
N GLY A 61 1.61 0.63 12.51
CA GLY A 61 0.96 1.68 13.29
C GLY A 61 -0.16 2.34 12.47
N THR A 62 -1.16 2.86 13.14
CA THR A 62 -2.25 3.63 12.53
C THR A 62 -2.23 5.07 13.06
N TRP A 63 -2.70 6.01 12.26
CA TRP A 63 -2.97 7.37 12.72
C TRP A 63 -4.30 7.36 13.48
N CYS A 64 -4.23 6.78 14.67
CA CYS A 64 -5.35 6.58 15.56
C CYS A 64 -5.53 7.81 16.47
N VAL A 65 -6.53 8.61 16.18
CA VAL A 65 -6.89 9.79 16.99
C VAL A 65 -8.34 9.63 17.45
N PRO A 66 -8.57 9.36 18.74
CA PRO A 66 -9.92 9.26 19.30
C PRO A 66 -10.74 10.54 19.06
N PRO A 67 -12.07 10.45 19.00
CA PRO A 67 -12.93 11.63 19.01
C PRO A 67 -12.65 12.51 20.24
N GLY A 68 -12.68 13.83 20.07
CA GLY A 68 -12.48 14.79 21.13
C GLY A 68 -11.86 16.11 20.61
N ASP A 69 -11.73 17.09 21.49
CA ASP A 69 -11.34 18.47 21.17
C ASP A 69 -9.92 18.56 20.56
N ASN A 70 -9.05 17.61 20.88
CA ASN A 70 -7.68 17.60 20.38
C ASN A 70 -7.56 17.12 18.92
N ARG A 71 -8.59 16.49 18.32
CA ARG A 71 -8.52 15.89 16.98
C ARG A 71 -8.18 16.92 15.90
N HIS A 72 -8.82 18.09 15.94
CA HIS A 72 -8.56 19.18 15.01
C HIS A 72 -7.13 19.69 15.12
N ALA A 73 -6.63 19.88 16.34
CA ALA A 73 -5.25 20.31 16.55
C ALA A 73 -4.20 19.30 16.07
N VAL A 74 -4.49 18.00 16.17
CA VAL A 74 -3.62 16.94 15.63
C VAL A 74 -3.60 16.97 14.10
N VAL A 75 -4.76 17.15 13.46
CA VAL A 75 -4.86 17.29 12.00
C VAL A 75 -4.17 18.54 11.51
N GLU A 76 -4.38 19.70 12.18
CA GLU A 76 -3.77 20.97 11.84
C GLU A 76 -2.24 20.88 11.86
N ARG A 77 -1.63 20.37 12.93
CA ARG A 77 -0.19 20.14 13.01
C ARG A 77 0.33 19.21 11.91
N ARG A 78 -0.49 18.25 11.49
CA ARG A 78 -0.11 17.36 10.38
C ARG A 78 -0.18 18.08 9.04
N TRP A 79 -1.24 18.85 8.80
CA TRP A 79 -1.44 19.63 7.59
C TRP A 79 -0.28 20.62 7.33
N GLN A 80 0.14 21.35 8.34
CA GLN A 80 1.30 22.25 8.26
C GLN A 80 2.58 21.53 7.78
N ARG A 81 2.79 20.27 8.19
CA ARG A 81 3.92 19.45 7.75
C ARG A 81 3.84 18.96 6.30
N THR A 82 2.69 19.03 5.69
CA THR A 82 2.49 18.62 4.29
C THR A 82 2.76 19.74 3.30
N GLY A 83 3.27 20.88 3.76
CA GLY A 83 3.40 22.10 2.96
C GLY A 83 2.06 22.71 2.61
N GLU A 84 1.03 22.40 3.41
CA GLU A 84 -0.36 22.86 3.24
C GLU A 84 -1.02 22.41 1.91
N LEU A 85 -0.42 21.44 1.22
CA LEU A 85 -0.95 20.91 -0.05
C LEU A 85 -2.04 19.84 0.16
N ALA A 86 -2.15 19.27 1.36
CA ALA A 86 -3.21 18.32 1.68
C ALA A 86 -4.51 19.04 2.07
N ASP A 87 -5.62 18.31 2.10
CA ASP A 87 -6.94 18.81 2.51
C ASP A 87 -7.27 18.35 3.95
N PRO A 88 -7.34 19.27 4.93
CA PRO A 88 -7.70 18.93 6.31
C PRO A 88 -9.03 18.22 6.46
N ARG A 89 -10.01 18.48 5.57
CA ARG A 89 -11.29 17.77 5.53
C ARG A 89 -11.10 16.28 5.27
N TRP A 90 -10.26 15.93 4.31
CA TRP A 90 -9.92 14.52 4.02
C TRP A 90 -9.16 13.88 5.15
N MET A 91 -8.25 14.60 5.79
CA MET A 91 -7.53 14.13 6.97
C MET A 91 -8.48 13.80 8.12
N LEU A 92 -9.42 14.70 8.45
CA LEU A 92 -10.42 14.46 9.49
C LEU A 92 -11.30 13.26 9.19
N ARG A 93 -11.79 13.15 7.95
CA ARG A 93 -12.59 12.00 7.50
C ARG A 93 -11.81 10.69 7.61
N CYS A 94 -10.54 10.70 7.22
CA CYS A 94 -9.68 9.53 7.30
C CYS A 94 -9.47 9.08 8.74
N VAL A 95 -9.10 10.00 9.62
CA VAL A 95 -8.91 9.73 11.05
C VAL A 95 -10.19 9.17 11.68
N ASP A 96 -11.35 9.77 11.37
CA ASP A 96 -12.65 9.32 11.89
C ASP A 96 -13.01 7.91 11.40
N THR A 97 -12.89 7.67 10.10
CA THR A 97 -13.22 6.36 9.52
C THR A 97 -12.23 5.29 9.96
N ALA A 98 -10.93 5.60 10.00
CA ALA A 98 -9.92 4.67 10.47
C ALA A 98 -10.16 4.28 11.94
N TYR A 99 -10.45 5.26 12.81
CA TYR A 99 -10.76 5.01 14.21
C TYR A 99 -11.97 4.09 14.37
N ARG A 100 -13.09 4.38 13.67
CA ARG A 100 -14.28 3.51 13.68
C ARG A 100 -13.97 2.09 13.18
N ASN A 101 -13.16 1.96 12.15
CA ASN A 101 -12.76 0.64 11.64
C ASN A 101 -11.84 -0.12 12.61
N LEU A 102 -11.00 0.58 13.38
CA LEU A 102 -10.22 -0.05 14.46
C LEU A 102 -11.13 -0.56 15.60
N LEU A 103 -12.14 0.23 16.00
CA LEU A 103 -13.17 -0.25 16.96
C LEU A 103 -13.93 -1.45 16.41
N ARG A 104 -14.29 -1.43 15.14
CA ARG A 104 -14.95 -2.56 14.46
C ARG A 104 -14.09 -3.83 14.45
N LEU A 105 -12.76 -3.71 14.27
CA LEU A 105 -11.86 -4.86 14.43
C LEU A 105 -11.96 -5.45 15.85
N SER A 106 -12.01 -4.61 16.88
CA SER A 106 -12.20 -5.05 18.26
C SER A 106 -13.56 -5.75 18.44
N GLU A 107 -14.63 -5.19 17.95
CA GLU A 107 -15.97 -5.79 17.98
C GLU A 107 -16.02 -7.14 17.25
N TRP A 108 -15.24 -7.30 16.20
CA TRP A 108 -15.11 -8.56 15.47
C TRP A 108 -14.22 -9.58 16.17
N GLY A 109 -13.56 -9.21 17.28
CA GLY A 109 -12.69 -10.07 18.07
C GLY A 109 -11.24 -10.13 17.57
N TYR A 110 -10.73 -9.07 16.94
CA TYR A 110 -9.30 -8.97 16.67
C TYR A 110 -8.53 -8.86 17.99
N PRO A 111 -7.47 -9.67 18.22
CA PRO A 111 -6.78 -9.74 19.50
C PRO A 111 -5.80 -8.57 19.69
N PHE A 112 -6.34 -7.38 19.93
CA PHE A 112 -5.52 -6.24 20.31
C PHE A 112 -4.82 -6.51 21.66
N PRO A 113 -3.57 -6.06 21.84
CA PRO A 113 -2.94 -6.08 23.16
C PRO A 113 -3.66 -5.13 24.11
N SER A 114 -3.63 -5.45 25.41
CA SER A 114 -4.11 -4.57 26.47
C SER A 114 -2.97 -3.71 27.01
N GLU A 115 -3.26 -2.47 27.34
CA GLU A 115 -2.42 -1.60 28.15
C GLU A 115 -2.48 -2.03 29.63
N ASP A 116 -1.59 -1.51 30.47
CA ASP A 116 -1.51 -1.85 31.89
C ASP A 116 -2.81 -1.54 32.67
N ASP A 117 -3.59 -0.57 32.21
CA ASP A 117 -4.89 -0.20 32.76
C ASP A 117 -6.07 -1.02 32.19
N GLY A 118 -5.79 -2.02 31.36
CA GLY A 118 -6.78 -2.92 30.75
C GLY A 118 -7.43 -2.36 29.47
N ARG A 119 -7.12 -1.14 29.03
CA ARG A 119 -7.59 -0.61 27.75
C ARG A 119 -6.92 -1.33 26.59
N LEU A 120 -7.65 -1.47 25.48
CA LEU A 120 -7.08 -2.06 24.27
C LEU A 120 -6.20 -1.06 23.53
N TYR A 121 -4.98 -1.48 23.21
CA TYR A 121 -4.06 -0.70 22.38
C TYR A 121 -4.35 -0.92 20.90
N ILE A 122 -5.32 -0.15 20.38
CA ILE A 122 -5.82 -0.31 19.01
C ILE A 122 -4.98 0.41 17.94
N ALA A 123 -4.00 1.20 18.34
CA ALA A 123 -3.21 2.02 17.40
C ALA A 123 -2.20 1.22 16.57
N ASN A 124 -2.03 -0.07 16.83
CA ASN A 124 -1.04 -0.89 16.16
C ASN A 124 -1.58 -2.26 15.76
N LEU A 125 -1.33 -2.64 14.51
CA LEU A 125 -1.74 -3.89 13.90
C LEU A 125 -0.52 -4.73 13.53
N ARG A 126 -0.46 -5.96 13.99
CA ARG A 126 0.56 -6.92 13.53
C ARG A 126 0.15 -7.45 12.15
N GLY A 127 0.91 -7.13 11.12
CA GLY A 127 0.56 -7.40 9.74
C GLY A 127 0.14 -8.84 9.44
N PRO A 128 0.91 -9.87 9.86
CA PRO A 128 0.53 -11.26 9.61
C PRO A 128 -0.80 -11.65 10.26
N ASP A 129 -1.01 -11.25 11.53
CA ASP A 129 -2.24 -11.56 12.27
C ASP A 129 -3.42 -10.76 11.73
N TYR A 130 -3.19 -9.48 11.44
CA TYR A 130 -4.19 -8.59 10.87
C TYR A 130 -4.69 -9.07 9.50
N MET A 131 -3.78 -9.42 8.60
CA MET A 131 -4.16 -9.87 7.27
C MET A 131 -4.83 -11.24 7.28
N ARG A 132 -4.39 -12.16 8.15
CA ARG A 132 -5.08 -13.45 8.38
C ARG A 132 -6.50 -13.23 8.92
N PHE A 133 -6.64 -12.30 9.87
CA PHE A 133 -7.93 -11.94 10.44
C PHE A 133 -8.85 -11.33 9.37
N MET A 134 -8.36 -10.40 8.58
CA MET A 134 -9.13 -9.78 7.51
C MET A 134 -9.55 -10.78 6.43
N ARG A 135 -8.69 -11.74 6.06
CA ARG A 135 -9.10 -12.85 5.18
C ARG A 135 -10.33 -13.57 5.72
N ARG A 136 -10.30 -13.91 7.01
CA ARG A 136 -11.45 -14.57 7.66
C ARG A 136 -12.70 -13.70 7.59
N ARG A 137 -12.57 -12.40 7.81
CA ARG A 137 -13.70 -11.44 7.74
C ARG A 137 -14.28 -11.34 6.32
N VAL A 138 -13.44 -11.28 5.31
CA VAL A 138 -13.83 -11.27 3.89
C VAL A 138 -14.64 -12.53 3.56
N LEU A 139 -14.15 -13.71 3.96
CA LEU A 139 -14.83 -14.98 3.72
C LEU A 139 -16.18 -15.06 4.47
N LEU A 140 -16.23 -14.61 5.73
CA LEU A 140 -17.45 -14.56 6.54
C LEU A 140 -18.49 -13.56 5.98
N ALA A 141 -18.05 -12.54 5.25
CA ALA A 141 -18.92 -11.62 4.54
C ALA A 141 -19.51 -12.20 3.24
N GLY A 142 -19.20 -13.45 2.89
CA GLY A 142 -19.70 -14.12 1.69
C GLY A 142 -19.01 -13.71 0.39
N VAL A 143 -17.86 -13.10 0.46
CA VAL A 143 -17.08 -12.71 -0.72
C VAL A 143 -16.46 -13.92 -1.39
N THR A 144 -16.61 -14.04 -2.72
CA THR A 144 -15.88 -15.03 -3.51
C THR A 144 -14.44 -14.58 -3.70
N VAL A 145 -13.47 -15.35 -3.20
CA VAL A 145 -12.03 -15.01 -3.26
C VAL A 145 -11.33 -15.83 -4.31
N LEU A 146 -10.65 -15.18 -5.24
CA LEU A 146 -9.81 -15.75 -6.28
C LEU A 146 -8.33 -15.45 -5.95
N ASP A 147 -7.69 -16.34 -5.19
CA ASP A 147 -6.26 -16.27 -4.90
C ASP A 147 -5.45 -16.69 -6.14
N HIS A 148 -4.27 -16.09 -6.35
CA HIS A 148 -3.38 -16.35 -7.49
C HIS A 148 -4.00 -16.05 -8.87
N HIS A 149 -4.91 -15.09 -8.91
CA HIS A 149 -5.62 -14.64 -10.10
C HIS A 149 -5.27 -13.19 -10.42
N PRO A 150 -4.06 -12.88 -10.98
CA PRO A 150 -3.74 -11.54 -11.43
C PRO A 150 -4.75 -11.07 -12.48
N ALA A 151 -5.30 -9.87 -12.27
CA ALA A 151 -5.97 -9.14 -13.32
C ALA A 151 -4.92 -8.58 -14.27
N LEU A 152 -5.16 -8.70 -15.57
CA LEU A 152 -4.26 -8.24 -16.63
C LEU A 152 -4.85 -7.12 -17.46
N GLU A 153 -6.16 -6.89 -17.34
CA GLU A 153 -6.90 -5.89 -18.09
C GLU A 153 -8.24 -5.58 -17.43
N LEU A 154 -8.70 -4.35 -17.61
CA LEU A 154 -10.08 -3.94 -17.31
C LEU A 154 -10.96 -4.15 -18.54
N LEU A 155 -12.26 -4.30 -18.29
CA LEU A 155 -13.29 -4.46 -19.31
C LEU A 155 -14.22 -3.26 -19.30
N SER A 156 -14.59 -2.76 -20.49
CA SER A 156 -15.48 -1.62 -20.65
C SER A 156 -16.64 -1.95 -21.59
N ASP A 157 -17.81 -1.39 -21.34
CA ASP A 157 -18.95 -1.41 -22.26
C ASP A 157 -19.06 -0.10 -23.09
N GLY A 158 -18.00 0.70 -23.09
CA GLY A 158 -17.92 2.00 -23.74
C GLY A 158 -18.38 3.17 -22.86
N ASP A 159 -19.27 2.94 -21.91
CA ASP A 159 -19.78 3.97 -20.98
C ASP A 159 -19.11 3.88 -19.59
N ALA A 160 -18.71 2.68 -19.17
CA ALA A 160 -18.15 2.43 -17.84
C ALA A 160 -17.25 1.20 -17.83
N ILE A 161 -16.47 1.06 -16.76
CA ILE A 161 -15.78 -0.19 -16.45
C ILE A 161 -16.80 -1.20 -15.91
N VAL A 162 -16.80 -2.38 -16.54
CA VAL A 162 -17.76 -3.45 -16.31
C VAL A 162 -17.11 -4.80 -15.95
N GLY A 163 -15.89 -4.78 -15.49
CA GLY A 163 -15.21 -5.99 -15.05
C GLY A 163 -13.71 -5.98 -15.29
N ALA A 164 -13.12 -7.15 -15.16
CA ALA A 164 -11.72 -7.41 -15.46
C ALA A 164 -11.51 -8.86 -15.92
N ALA A 165 -10.38 -9.08 -16.58
CA ALA A 165 -9.95 -10.40 -17.01
C ALA A 165 -8.46 -10.63 -16.69
N GLY A 166 -8.07 -11.90 -16.62
CA GLY A 166 -6.71 -12.29 -16.30
C GLY A 166 -6.46 -13.77 -16.45
N VAL A 167 -5.43 -14.28 -15.77
CA VAL A 167 -5.01 -15.69 -15.83
C VAL A 167 -4.83 -16.23 -14.41
N ALA A 168 -5.44 -17.37 -14.10
CA ALA A 168 -5.15 -18.13 -12.89
C ALA A 168 -3.71 -18.66 -12.96
N ARG A 169 -2.78 -18.01 -12.25
CA ARG A 169 -1.34 -18.17 -12.43
C ARG A 169 -0.83 -19.59 -12.18
N GLN A 170 -1.46 -20.32 -11.25
CA GLN A 170 -1.03 -21.67 -10.89
C GLN A 170 -1.38 -22.72 -11.94
N ILE A 171 -2.52 -22.57 -12.62
CA ILE A 171 -3.05 -23.55 -13.59
C ILE A 171 -3.05 -23.02 -15.02
N GLY A 172 -2.77 -21.74 -15.21
CA GLY A 172 -2.74 -21.08 -16.51
C GLY A 172 -4.12 -20.99 -17.19
N GLN A 173 -5.21 -21.01 -16.41
CA GLN A 173 -6.57 -20.89 -16.88
C GLN A 173 -6.93 -19.41 -16.99
N ASP A 174 -7.54 -19.01 -18.10
CA ASP A 174 -8.08 -17.66 -18.23
C ASP A 174 -9.30 -17.48 -17.32
N TRP A 175 -9.45 -16.27 -16.76
CA TRP A 175 -10.61 -15.90 -15.98
C TRP A 175 -11.15 -14.54 -16.42
N ARG A 176 -12.46 -14.39 -16.26
CA ARG A 176 -13.16 -13.11 -16.46
C ARG A 176 -14.24 -12.96 -15.38
N VAL A 177 -14.35 -11.77 -14.84
CA VAL A 177 -15.43 -11.37 -13.95
C VAL A 177 -16.12 -10.17 -14.55
N ASP A 178 -17.39 -10.32 -14.90
CA ASP A 178 -18.26 -9.21 -15.27
C ASP A 178 -18.83 -8.60 -13.97
N ALA A 179 -18.73 -7.29 -13.82
CA ALA A 179 -19.16 -6.59 -12.62
C ALA A 179 -19.71 -5.20 -12.95
N ASN A 180 -20.64 -4.70 -12.13
CA ASN A 180 -21.20 -3.36 -12.30
C ASN A 180 -20.26 -2.24 -11.82
N ALA A 181 -19.26 -2.57 -10.97
CA ALA A 181 -18.21 -1.66 -10.54
C ALA A 181 -16.93 -2.44 -10.22
N VAL A 182 -15.77 -1.80 -10.40
CA VAL A 182 -14.46 -2.34 -10.07
C VAL A 182 -13.74 -1.42 -9.08
N VAL A 183 -13.13 -2.02 -8.05
CA VAL A 183 -12.27 -1.31 -7.09
C VAL A 183 -10.83 -1.75 -7.29
N LEU A 184 -9.95 -0.84 -7.72
CA LEU A 184 -8.50 -1.05 -7.76
C LEU A 184 -7.90 -0.83 -6.37
N ALA A 185 -7.51 -1.90 -5.72
CA ALA A 185 -6.82 -1.89 -4.43
C ALA A 185 -5.49 -2.68 -4.51
N THR A 186 -4.83 -2.53 -5.66
CA THR A 186 -3.67 -3.30 -6.12
C THR A 186 -2.36 -2.93 -5.43
N GLY A 187 -2.37 -1.91 -4.55
CA GLY A 187 -1.17 -1.37 -3.92
C GLY A 187 -0.39 -0.45 -4.85
N GLY A 188 0.77 -0.01 -4.39
CA GLY A 188 1.66 0.89 -5.10
C GLY A 188 2.67 0.19 -6.03
N CYS A 189 3.73 0.93 -6.39
CA CYS A 189 4.83 0.45 -7.22
C CYS A 189 6.16 0.67 -6.48
N ALA A 190 6.85 -0.41 -6.08
CA ALA A 190 8.16 -0.38 -5.43
C ALA A 190 8.93 -1.70 -5.60
N PHE A 191 8.62 -2.50 -6.61
CA PHE A 191 9.16 -3.85 -6.78
C PHE A 191 10.67 -3.88 -7.04
N ARG A 192 11.23 -2.84 -7.70
CA ARG A 192 12.65 -2.77 -8.06
C ARG A 192 13.57 -2.66 -6.84
N GLU A 193 13.11 -2.03 -5.77
CA GLU A 193 13.88 -1.83 -4.54
C GLU A 193 13.98 -3.10 -3.68
N ARG A 194 13.18 -4.12 -3.99
CA ARG A 194 13.14 -5.41 -3.26
C ARG A 194 12.95 -5.26 -1.75
N ILE A 195 12.22 -4.22 -1.34
CA ILE A 195 11.91 -3.97 0.06
C ILE A 195 10.87 -4.97 0.58
N LEU A 196 10.86 -5.17 1.89
CA LEU A 196 10.00 -6.13 2.56
C LEU A 196 8.51 -5.91 2.23
N GLY A 197 7.89 -6.91 1.60
CA GLY A 197 6.46 -6.89 1.22
C GLY A 197 6.14 -6.14 -0.06
N ALA A 198 7.13 -5.58 -0.77
CA ALA A 198 6.88 -4.80 -1.98
C ALA A 198 7.29 -5.49 -3.29
N THR A 199 7.92 -6.65 -3.24
CA THR A 199 8.37 -7.37 -4.46
C THR A 199 7.24 -7.64 -5.45
N GLY A 200 6.01 -7.83 -4.97
CA GLY A 200 4.82 -8.01 -5.79
C GLY A 200 4.08 -6.72 -6.14
N LEU A 201 4.55 -5.56 -5.71
CA LEU A 201 3.91 -4.27 -5.95
C LEU A 201 4.51 -3.62 -7.21
N THR A 202 3.98 -4.01 -8.36
CA THR A 202 4.52 -3.78 -9.70
C THR A 202 3.84 -2.65 -10.46
N GLY A 203 2.83 -2.00 -9.85
CA GLY A 203 2.13 -0.86 -10.47
C GLY A 203 1.09 -1.28 -11.53
N ASP A 204 0.71 -2.56 -11.61
CA ASP A 204 -0.24 -3.06 -12.61
C ASP A 204 -1.56 -2.29 -12.59
N GLY A 205 -2.03 -1.88 -11.40
CA GLY A 205 -3.25 -1.08 -11.25
C GLY A 205 -3.16 0.30 -11.87
N TYR A 206 -1.98 0.94 -11.81
CA TYR A 206 -1.77 2.24 -12.46
C TYR A 206 -1.86 2.12 -13.98
N LEU A 207 -1.26 1.07 -14.53
CA LEU A 207 -1.33 0.79 -15.96
C LEU A 207 -2.78 0.56 -16.40
N MET A 208 -3.49 -0.36 -15.73
CA MET A 208 -4.89 -0.64 -16.04
C MET A 208 -5.79 0.59 -15.91
N ALA A 209 -5.55 1.46 -14.92
CA ALA A 209 -6.29 2.69 -14.75
C ALA A 209 -6.00 3.71 -15.87
N ALA A 210 -4.73 3.85 -16.26
CA ALA A 210 -4.33 4.73 -17.37
C ALA A 210 -4.91 4.24 -18.71
N GLU A 211 -4.90 2.93 -18.99
CA GLU A 211 -5.55 2.33 -20.16
C GLU A 211 -7.06 2.59 -20.18
N ALA A 212 -7.68 2.69 -19.01
CA ALA A 212 -9.09 3.04 -18.85
C ALA A 212 -9.36 4.57 -18.97
N GLY A 213 -8.32 5.40 -19.07
CA GLY A 213 -8.43 6.85 -19.15
C GLY A 213 -8.51 7.56 -17.79
N ALA A 214 -8.19 6.90 -16.70
CA ALA A 214 -8.10 7.54 -15.40
C ALA A 214 -6.81 8.38 -15.27
N SER A 215 -6.91 9.51 -14.60
CA SER A 215 -5.77 10.38 -14.30
C SER A 215 -4.93 9.83 -13.16
N LEU A 216 -3.64 10.20 -13.14
CA LEU A 216 -2.73 10.00 -12.02
C LEU A 216 -2.43 11.35 -11.36
N SER A 217 -2.25 11.38 -10.04
CA SER A 217 -1.96 12.60 -9.28
C SER A 217 -0.86 12.36 -8.26
N GLY A 218 -0.07 13.41 -7.96
CA GLY A 218 0.99 13.39 -6.95
C GLY A 218 2.16 12.46 -7.28
N MET A 219 2.34 12.04 -8.52
CA MET A 219 3.38 11.09 -8.93
C MET A 219 4.79 11.67 -8.74
N GLU A 220 4.96 12.98 -8.82
CA GLU A 220 6.19 13.72 -8.53
C GLU A 220 6.62 13.62 -7.07
N PHE A 221 5.71 13.31 -6.17
CA PHE A 221 5.96 13.16 -4.72
C PHE A 221 6.16 11.70 -4.29
N THR A 222 6.67 10.85 -5.17
CA THR A 222 6.90 9.42 -4.89
C THR A 222 8.25 9.10 -4.26
N GLY A 223 9.14 10.09 -4.14
CA GLY A 223 10.51 9.93 -3.68
C GLY A 223 10.67 9.73 -2.17
N LYS A 224 9.91 8.82 -1.56
CA LYS A 224 10.11 8.46 -0.14
C LYS A 224 11.19 7.43 0.02
N TYR A 225 12.13 7.74 0.93
CA TYR A 225 13.19 6.85 1.35
C TYR A 225 13.06 6.51 2.83
N THR A 226 13.56 5.36 3.24
CA THR A 226 13.59 4.92 4.64
C THR A 226 14.96 4.36 4.98
N LEU A 227 15.45 4.63 6.18
CA LEU A 227 16.65 4.03 6.73
C LEU A 227 16.49 2.51 6.85
N ALA A 228 17.54 1.80 6.46
CA ALA A 228 17.59 0.34 6.47
C ALA A 228 19.00 -0.16 6.82
N PRO A 229 19.14 -1.33 7.44
CA PRO A 229 20.44 -1.99 7.55
C PRO A 229 21.00 -2.27 6.15
N TYR A 230 22.26 -1.96 5.93
CA TYR A 230 22.92 -2.16 4.64
C TYR A 230 22.81 -3.63 4.19
N GLY A 231 22.54 -3.86 2.91
CA GLY A 231 22.38 -5.21 2.35
C GLY A 231 21.07 -5.92 2.69
N SER A 232 20.17 -5.31 3.49
CA SER A 232 18.90 -5.91 3.85
C SER A 232 17.73 -5.40 2.98
N SER A 233 16.62 -6.15 2.96
CA SER A 233 15.34 -5.71 2.37
C SER A 233 14.46 -4.96 3.38
N LEU A 234 14.91 -4.80 4.61
CA LEU A 234 14.15 -4.17 5.68
C LEU A 234 13.98 -2.67 5.41
N ASN A 235 12.75 -2.19 5.41
CA ASN A 235 12.37 -0.79 5.23
C ASN A 235 11.53 -0.26 6.41
N LYS A 236 11.73 -0.81 7.61
CA LYS A 236 10.98 -0.45 8.80
C LYS A 236 11.84 0.43 9.71
N GLY A 237 11.66 1.75 9.57
CA GLY A 237 12.52 2.74 10.22
C GLY A 237 12.25 2.98 11.72
N LEU A 238 11.18 2.42 12.31
CA LEU A 238 10.82 2.71 13.69
C LEU A 238 11.96 2.50 14.70
N PRO A 239 12.78 1.43 14.63
CA PRO A 239 13.88 1.24 15.56
C PRO A 239 14.91 2.38 15.54
N PHE A 240 15.10 3.05 14.39
CA PHE A 240 16.02 4.17 14.28
C PHE A 240 15.62 5.41 15.11
N ARG A 241 14.40 5.42 15.67
CA ARG A 241 14.02 6.43 16.67
C ARG A 241 14.96 6.47 17.86
N TRP A 242 15.52 5.33 18.19
CA TRP A 242 16.43 5.16 19.33
C TRP A 242 17.87 4.92 18.88
N ALA A 243 18.24 5.41 17.70
CA ALA A 243 19.59 5.27 17.17
C ALA A 243 20.46 6.48 17.44
N SER A 244 21.75 6.23 17.63
CA SER A 244 22.85 7.16 17.38
C SER A 244 23.53 6.85 16.06
N PHE A 245 24.16 7.84 15.42
CA PHE A 245 24.75 7.73 14.11
C PHE A 245 26.25 8.08 14.13
N HIS A 246 27.04 7.28 13.41
CA HIS A 246 28.49 7.30 13.51
C HIS A 246 29.15 7.15 12.13
N ARG A 247 30.39 7.59 12.02
CA ARG A 247 31.30 7.23 10.94
C ARG A 247 31.91 5.85 11.21
N GLU A 248 32.66 5.31 10.26
CA GLU A 248 33.26 3.97 10.34
C GLU A 248 34.25 3.84 11.50
N ASP A 249 34.95 4.92 11.85
CA ASP A 249 35.88 5.00 12.99
C ASP A 249 35.19 5.11 14.36
N GLY A 250 33.86 5.11 14.38
CA GLY A 250 33.04 5.23 15.60
C GLY A 250 32.82 6.68 16.05
N SER A 251 33.39 7.67 15.37
CA SER A 251 33.14 9.09 15.67
C SER A 251 31.66 9.45 15.41
N PRO A 252 31.01 10.23 16.30
CA PRO A 252 29.60 10.59 16.12
C PRO A 252 29.44 11.53 14.92
N ILE A 253 28.35 11.34 14.16
CA ILE A 253 27.93 12.31 13.16
C ILE A 253 27.25 13.45 13.88
N VAL A 254 27.68 14.66 13.55
CA VAL A 254 27.19 15.90 14.17
C VAL A 254 26.20 16.56 13.21
N GLY A 255 25.04 16.94 13.73
CA GLY A 255 24.02 17.66 12.99
C GLY A 255 24.35 19.16 12.83
N PRO A 256 23.52 19.92 12.12
CA PRO A 256 23.74 21.35 11.86
C PRO A 256 23.85 22.21 13.13
N THR A 257 23.32 21.75 14.25
CA THR A 257 23.36 22.43 15.54
C THR A 257 24.64 22.16 16.36
N GLY A 258 25.54 21.32 15.83
CA GLY A 258 26.77 20.93 16.54
C GLY A 258 26.59 19.76 17.52
N GLU A 259 25.38 19.20 17.64
CA GLU A 259 25.08 18.08 18.53
C GLU A 259 25.18 16.74 17.80
N PRO A 260 25.56 15.66 18.51
CA PRO A 260 25.54 14.31 17.93
C PRO A 260 24.15 13.95 17.38
N LEU A 261 24.14 13.42 16.17
CA LEU A 261 22.91 13.07 15.49
C LEU A 261 22.29 11.83 16.16
N ARG A 262 21.06 11.99 16.58
CA ARG A 262 20.24 10.96 17.24
C ARG A 262 18.84 11.00 16.68
N ASN A 263 18.09 9.89 16.76
CA ASN A 263 16.74 9.76 16.25
C ASN A 263 16.67 9.94 14.73
N GLY A 264 16.78 8.84 13.99
CA GLY A 264 16.79 8.81 12.52
C GLY A 264 15.40 8.79 11.86
N ILE A 265 14.35 9.31 12.54
CA ILE A 265 13.00 9.40 11.94
C ILE A 265 12.45 10.82 12.05
N GLY A 266 11.49 11.14 11.19
CA GLY A 266 10.91 12.48 11.11
C GLY A 266 11.91 13.48 10.50
N ASP A 267 12.00 14.67 11.07
CA ASP A 267 12.82 15.76 10.55
C ASP A 267 14.33 15.42 10.54
N ARG A 268 14.76 14.49 11.39
CA ARG A 268 16.14 14.03 11.49
C ARG A 268 16.53 13.02 10.40
N GLU A 269 15.56 12.41 9.73
CA GLU A 269 15.81 11.45 8.63
C GLU A 269 16.59 12.10 7.48
N GLU A 270 16.32 13.38 7.20
CA GLU A 270 17.01 14.16 6.19
C GLU A 270 18.48 14.40 6.56
N GLU A 271 18.78 14.69 7.82
CA GLU A 271 20.15 14.90 8.28
C GLU A 271 20.99 13.61 8.13
N VAL A 272 20.41 12.45 8.45
CA VAL A 272 21.06 11.15 8.23
C VAL A 272 21.24 10.88 6.73
N ALA A 273 20.24 11.23 5.91
CA ALA A 273 20.32 11.08 4.46
C ALA A 273 21.46 11.93 3.86
N ARG A 274 21.62 13.16 4.31
CA ARG A 274 22.74 14.03 3.92
C ARG A 274 24.10 13.43 4.32
N ALA A 275 24.20 12.91 5.55
CA ALA A 275 25.43 12.26 6.01
C ALA A 275 25.80 11.01 5.17
N LEU A 276 24.80 10.31 4.61
CA LEU A 276 25.01 9.18 3.71
C LEU A 276 25.53 9.60 2.33
N ILE A 277 25.28 10.83 1.88
CA ILE A 277 25.86 11.38 0.64
C ILE A 277 27.38 11.58 0.83
N ASP A 278 27.80 12.03 2.01
CA ASP A 278 29.20 12.30 2.33
C ASP A 278 30.03 11.02 2.57
N GLY A 279 29.38 9.88 2.76
CA GLY A 279 30.07 8.61 2.96
C GLY A 279 29.29 7.59 3.81
N PRO A 280 29.89 6.43 4.12
CA PRO A 280 29.24 5.40 4.92
C PRO A 280 28.79 5.93 6.28
N VAL A 281 27.58 5.55 6.66
CA VAL A 281 26.99 5.84 7.98
C VAL A 281 26.70 4.54 8.69
N TYR A 282 27.02 4.52 9.97
CA TYR A 282 26.73 3.43 10.89
C TYR A 282 25.74 3.88 11.94
N ALA A 283 24.87 2.99 12.38
CA ALA A 283 23.92 3.25 13.45
C ALA A 283 24.09 2.25 14.59
N ARG A 284 23.66 2.64 15.77
CA ARG A 284 23.50 1.78 16.93
C ARG A 284 22.24 2.21 17.67
N LEU A 285 21.39 1.26 18.09
CA LEU A 285 20.11 1.53 18.74
C LEU A 285 20.29 1.74 20.27
N ASP A 286 21.32 2.46 20.66
CA ASP A 286 21.80 2.62 22.04
C ASP A 286 20.98 3.57 22.92
N GLN A 287 19.96 4.20 22.34
CA GLN A 287 19.01 5.05 23.07
C GLN A 287 17.79 4.26 23.59
N ALA A 288 17.70 2.95 23.25
CA ALA A 288 16.63 2.10 23.70
C ALA A 288 17.00 1.45 25.06
N GLU A 289 16.23 1.73 26.10
CA GLU A 289 16.37 1.09 27.40
C GLU A 289 16.05 -0.42 27.32
N PRO A 290 16.56 -1.26 28.24
CA PRO A 290 16.40 -2.73 28.18
C PRO A 290 14.94 -3.21 28.05
N ALA A 291 14.02 -2.60 28.77
CA ALA A 291 12.60 -2.93 28.67
C ALA A 291 12.04 -2.65 27.26
N LEU A 292 12.45 -1.53 26.66
CA LEU A 292 12.07 -1.15 25.29
C LEU A 292 12.72 -2.06 24.25
N GLN A 293 13.96 -2.51 24.45
CA GLN A 293 14.63 -3.47 23.56
C GLN A 293 13.84 -4.77 23.47
N GLY A 294 13.39 -5.30 24.63
CA GLY A 294 12.54 -6.47 24.69
C GLY A 294 11.21 -6.27 23.97
N TRP A 295 10.57 -5.13 24.21
CA TRP A 295 9.30 -4.77 23.54
C TRP A 295 9.46 -4.66 22.02
N LEU A 296 10.51 -3.99 21.53
CA LEU A 296 10.79 -3.85 20.10
C LEU A 296 10.97 -5.22 19.43
N ARG A 297 11.73 -6.14 20.03
CA ARG A 297 11.94 -7.48 19.50
C ARG A 297 10.63 -8.29 19.48
N GLN A 298 9.80 -8.18 20.51
CA GLN A 298 8.52 -8.90 20.59
C GLN A 298 7.46 -8.27 19.65
N GLY A 299 7.37 -6.95 19.64
CA GLY A 299 6.38 -6.23 18.84
C GLY A 299 6.68 -6.19 17.34
N GLN A 300 7.98 -6.22 16.97
CA GLN A 300 8.43 -6.12 15.59
C GLN A 300 9.55 -7.12 15.25
N PRO A 301 9.33 -8.43 15.40
CA PRO A 301 10.39 -9.42 15.25
C PRO A 301 11.05 -9.37 13.87
N ASN A 302 10.30 -9.06 12.82
CA ASN A 302 10.84 -8.97 11.46
C ASN A 302 11.88 -7.85 11.29
N CYS A 303 11.85 -6.83 12.15
CA CYS A 303 12.83 -5.75 12.12
C CYS A 303 14.22 -6.21 12.58
N PHE A 304 14.30 -7.27 13.34
CA PHE A 304 15.55 -7.78 13.92
C PHE A 304 16.16 -8.96 13.15
N VAL A 305 15.40 -9.59 12.25
CA VAL A 305 15.88 -10.70 11.43
C VAL A 305 17.19 -10.41 10.67
N PRO A 306 17.41 -9.23 10.07
CA PRO A 306 18.69 -8.94 9.39
C PRO A 306 19.87 -8.92 10.36
N TYR A 307 19.69 -8.38 11.55
CA TYR A 307 20.74 -8.30 12.57
C TYR A 307 21.04 -9.69 13.13
N ASP A 308 20.01 -10.45 13.49
CA ASP A 308 20.16 -11.81 14.03
C ASP A 308 20.89 -12.72 13.03
N ARG A 309 20.58 -12.60 11.72
CA ARG A 309 21.28 -13.34 10.66
C ARG A 309 22.72 -12.92 10.45
N ALA A 310 23.04 -11.67 10.73
CA ALA A 310 24.40 -11.15 10.65
C ALA A 310 25.19 -11.38 11.95
N GLY A 311 24.58 -11.89 13.01
CA GLY A 311 25.20 -12.06 14.34
C GLY A 311 25.51 -10.73 15.02
N ILE A 312 24.76 -9.66 14.71
CA ILE A 312 24.95 -8.31 15.26
C ILE A 312 23.90 -8.04 16.34
N ASP A 313 24.33 -7.57 17.50
CA ASP A 313 23.42 -6.96 18.45
C ASP A 313 23.28 -5.45 18.15
N PRO A 314 22.16 -5.02 17.54
CA PRO A 314 22.02 -3.64 17.10
C PRO A 314 21.92 -2.62 18.24
N PHE A 315 21.72 -3.08 19.49
CA PHE A 315 21.64 -2.19 20.65
C PHE A 315 23.03 -1.82 21.22
N SER A 316 24.04 -2.67 20.98
CA SER A 316 25.40 -2.51 21.51
C SER A 316 26.45 -2.33 20.41
N GLU A 317 26.22 -2.84 19.21
CA GLU A 317 27.19 -2.84 18.11
C GLU A 317 26.80 -1.87 17.00
N LEU A 318 27.83 -1.30 16.33
CA LEU A 318 27.63 -0.47 15.14
C LEU A 318 27.31 -1.34 13.93
N PHE A 319 26.29 -0.96 13.17
CA PHE A 319 25.94 -1.58 11.90
C PHE A 319 25.77 -0.54 10.81
N ARG A 320 26.25 -0.87 9.62
CA ARG A 320 26.15 0.01 8.46
C ARG A 320 24.68 0.15 8.02
N ILE A 321 24.30 1.36 7.63
CA ILE A 321 22.97 1.68 7.13
C ILE A 321 22.98 2.18 5.68
N THR A 322 21.80 2.22 5.08
CA THR A 322 21.53 2.76 3.76
C THR A 322 20.13 3.34 3.70
N LEU A 323 19.80 3.99 2.59
CA LEU A 323 18.44 4.37 2.25
C LEU A 323 17.83 3.34 1.29
N ARG A 324 16.53 3.06 1.47
CA ARG A 324 15.72 2.28 0.55
C ARG A 324 14.57 3.12 0.05
N ALA A 325 14.43 3.20 -1.27
CA ALA A 325 13.29 3.86 -1.89
C ALA A 325 12.02 3.02 -1.70
N GLU A 326 10.92 3.66 -1.36
CA GLU A 326 9.65 2.98 -1.14
C GLU A 326 8.62 3.24 -2.24
N GLY A 327 8.99 4.02 -3.26
CA GLY A 327 8.11 4.34 -4.38
C GLY A 327 6.74 4.81 -3.91
N THR A 328 5.70 4.46 -4.64
CA THR A 328 4.32 4.83 -4.28
C THR A 328 3.72 3.98 -3.16
N VAL A 329 4.45 3.01 -2.59
CA VAL A 329 3.99 2.28 -1.39
C VAL A 329 3.93 3.19 -0.18
N ARG A 330 4.88 4.12 -0.05
CA ARG A 330 4.86 5.16 0.96
C ARG A 330 4.88 6.58 0.41
N GLY A 331 5.18 6.77 -0.86
CA GLY A 331 5.04 8.03 -1.56
C GLY A 331 3.58 8.46 -1.69
N THR A 332 3.35 9.60 -2.26
CA THR A 332 2.03 10.24 -2.35
C THR A 332 1.25 9.83 -3.57
N GLY A 333 1.95 9.65 -4.70
CA GLY A 333 1.34 9.48 -6.01
C GLY A 333 0.50 8.20 -6.18
N GLY A 334 -0.49 8.30 -7.05
CA GLY A 334 -1.39 7.21 -7.40
C GLY A 334 -2.49 7.64 -8.37
N ILE A 335 -3.51 6.80 -8.52
CA ILE A 335 -4.69 7.07 -9.32
C ILE A 335 -5.50 8.18 -8.63
N ASP A 336 -5.90 9.20 -9.40
CA ASP A 336 -6.62 10.35 -8.89
C ASP A 336 -8.03 9.99 -8.39
N ILE A 337 -8.47 10.71 -7.35
CA ILE A 337 -9.78 10.56 -6.70
C ILE A 337 -10.59 11.83 -6.94
N VAL A 338 -11.75 11.69 -7.57
CA VAL A 338 -12.62 12.82 -7.91
C VAL A 338 -13.85 12.95 -6.99
N SER A 339 -14.04 12.03 -6.04
CA SER A 339 -15.23 12.03 -5.16
C SER A 339 -14.94 11.45 -3.77
N ASP A 340 -15.82 11.77 -2.83
CA ASP A 340 -15.73 11.35 -1.43
C ASP A 340 -15.80 9.82 -1.22
N ASP A 341 -16.30 9.07 -2.18
CA ASP A 341 -16.39 7.61 -2.16
C ASP A 341 -15.25 6.93 -2.93
N CYS A 342 -14.18 7.69 -3.23
CA CYS A 342 -12.99 7.22 -3.93
C CYS A 342 -13.27 6.75 -5.38
N ALA A 343 -14.27 7.33 -6.07
CA ALA A 343 -14.41 7.13 -7.50
C ALA A 343 -13.28 7.85 -8.24
N THR A 344 -12.88 7.28 -9.37
CA THR A 344 -12.01 7.94 -10.37
C THR A 344 -12.85 8.76 -11.35
N GLY A 345 -12.20 9.49 -12.26
CA GLY A 345 -12.92 10.14 -13.36
C GLY A 345 -13.58 9.18 -14.35
N VAL A 346 -13.34 7.88 -14.24
CA VAL A 346 -13.88 6.84 -15.13
C VAL A 346 -15.09 6.17 -14.46
N PRO A 347 -16.28 6.19 -15.09
CA PRO A 347 -17.47 5.60 -14.53
C PRO A 347 -17.28 4.10 -14.20
N GLY A 348 -17.76 3.65 -13.04
CA GLY A 348 -17.64 2.26 -12.58
C GLY A 348 -16.27 1.90 -12.03
N LEU A 349 -15.29 2.81 -12.04
CA LEU A 349 -13.95 2.56 -11.53
C LEU A 349 -13.69 3.34 -10.24
N TYR A 350 -13.31 2.62 -9.19
CA TYR A 350 -12.97 3.10 -7.85
C TYR A 350 -11.55 2.72 -7.50
N VAL A 351 -10.94 3.43 -6.56
CA VAL A 351 -9.55 3.16 -6.15
C VAL A 351 -9.38 3.26 -4.63
N ALA A 352 -8.48 2.45 -4.05
CA ALA A 352 -8.24 2.47 -2.61
C ALA A 352 -6.81 2.09 -2.23
N GLY A 353 -6.37 2.51 -1.04
CA GLY A 353 -5.05 2.21 -0.48
C GLY A 353 -3.93 2.88 -1.27
N ASP A 354 -2.80 2.18 -1.41
CA ASP A 354 -1.61 2.72 -2.08
C ASP A 354 -1.77 2.82 -3.62
N ALA A 355 -2.83 2.23 -4.20
CA ALA A 355 -3.17 2.45 -5.60
C ALA A 355 -3.76 3.84 -5.85
N ALA A 356 -4.43 4.42 -4.86
CA ALA A 356 -4.99 5.76 -4.89
C ALA A 356 -3.94 6.82 -4.58
N SER A 357 -4.02 7.97 -5.22
CA SER A 357 -3.27 9.15 -4.79
C SER A 357 -3.62 9.51 -3.34
N ARG A 358 -2.60 9.85 -2.58
CA ARG A 358 -2.72 10.32 -1.18
C ARG A 358 -2.38 11.80 -1.05
N GLU A 359 -2.27 12.52 -2.15
CA GLU A 359 -1.96 13.94 -2.17
C GLU A 359 -2.90 14.73 -1.26
N ILE A 360 -4.20 14.44 -1.32
CA ILE A 360 -5.23 15.02 -0.44
C ILE A 360 -5.02 14.72 1.06
N MET A 361 -4.18 13.71 1.39
CA MET A 361 -3.88 13.29 2.76
C MET A 361 -2.48 13.69 3.23
N THR A 362 -1.53 13.69 2.31
CA THR A 362 -0.11 13.80 2.66
C THR A 362 0.60 14.97 1.96
N GLY A 363 -0.06 15.65 1.02
CA GLY A 363 0.56 16.69 0.21
C GLY A 363 1.82 16.17 -0.47
N ALA A 364 2.87 16.97 -0.49
CA ALA A 364 4.18 16.59 -1.05
C ALA A 364 4.99 15.64 -0.15
N VAL A 365 4.54 15.37 1.09
CA VAL A 365 5.31 14.62 2.10
C VAL A 365 4.62 13.32 2.45
N SER A 366 5.36 12.22 2.41
CA SER A 366 4.83 10.92 2.84
C SER A 366 4.21 10.99 4.25
N GLY A 367 3.05 10.38 4.40
CA GLY A 367 2.38 10.19 5.69
C GLY A 367 3.12 9.26 6.66
N GLY A 368 4.12 8.54 6.17
CA GLY A 368 4.71 7.42 6.89
C GLY A 368 3.73 6.24 7.02
N GLY A 369 4.16 5.18 7.70
CA GLY A 369 3.36 3.96 7.82
C GLY A 369 1.99 4.17 8.48
N ALA A 370 1.92 5.03 9.50
CA ALA A 370 0.69 5.25 10.27
C ALA A 370 -0.42 5.91 9.46
N VAL A 371 -0.11 6.99 8.73
CA VAL A 371 -1.09 7.69 7.88
C VAL A 371 -1.52 6.82 6.72
N ASN A 372 -0.57 6.15 6.05
CA ASN A 372 -0.86 5.26 4.93
C ASN A 372 -1.72 4.06 5.35
N SER A 373 -1.50 3.53 6.54
CA SER A 373 -2.33 2.47 7.10
C SER A 373 -3.76 2.94 7.34
N SER A 374 -3.94 4.11 7.97
CA SER A 374 -5.26 4.69 8.19
C SER A 374 -5.97 5.00 6.86
N TRP A 375 -5.22 5.49 5.87
CA TRP A 375 -5.74 5.67 4.52
C TRP A 375 -6.24 4.36 3.90
N ALA A 376 -5.48 3.26 4.05
CA ALA A 376 -5.91 1.97 3.52
C ALA A 376 -7.22 1.47 4.16
N LEU A 377 -7.41 1.68 5.48
CA LEU A 377 -8.65 1.33 6.18
C LEU A 377 -9.81 2.21 5.72
N ALA A 378 -9.59 3.51 5.58
CA ALA A 378 -10.63 4.48 5.28
C ALA A 378 -11.02 4.45 3.80
N SER A 379 -10.07 4.57 2.88
CA SER A 379 -10.34 4.56 1.45
C SER A 379 -10.93 3.23 0.96
N GLY A 380 -10.44 2.10 1.51
CA GLY A 380 -11.04 0.80 1.23
C GLY A 380 -12.53 0.76 1.60
N TRP A 381 -12.86 1.24 2.81
CA TRP A 381 -14.24 1.32 3.26
C TRP A 381 -15.12 2.21 2.40
N TRP A 382 -14.63 3.39 2.01
CA TRP A 382 -15.37 4.32 1.17
C TRP A 382 -15.56 3.79 -0.25
N ALA A 383 -14.48 3.30 -0.87
CA ALA A 383 -14.52 2.74 -2.22
C ALA A 383 -15.49 1.54 -2.32
N GLY A 384 -15.47 0.64 -1.33
CA GLY A 384 -16.39 -0.50 -1.30
C GLY A 384 -17.87 -0.08 -1.22
N LYS A 385 -18.18 0.91 -0.37
CA LYS A 385 -19.54 1.47 -0.30
C LYS A 385 -19.95 2.22 -1.58
N GLY A 386 -19.04 3.04 -2.12
CA GLY A 386 -19.27 3.77 -3.37
C GLY A 386 -19.55 2.82 -4.53
N ALA A 387 -18.67 1.83 -4.71
CA ALA A 387 -18.82 0.80 -5.74
C ALA A 387 -20.16 0.03 -5.60
N SER A 388 -20.53 -0.36 -4.39
CA SER A 388 -21.84 -1.01 -4.14
C SER A 388 -23.01 -0.09 -4.51
N THR A 389 -22.93 1.19 -4.17
CA THR A 389 -23.97 2.17 -4.53
C THR A 389 -24.08 2.35 -6.04
N HIS A 390 -22.95 2.44 -6.74
CA HIS A 390 -22.92 2.50 -8.21
C HIS A 390 -23.50 1.24 -8.83
N ALA A 391 -23.09 0.06 -8.35
CA ALA A 391 -23.55 -1.21 -8.86
C ALA A 391 -25.08 -1.34 -8.76
N LYS A 392 -25.69 -0.92 -7.65
CA LYS A 392 -27.16 -0.93 -7.48
C LYS A 392 -27.88 -0.05 -8.50
N ARG A 393 -27.30 1.09 -8.90
CA ARG A 393 -27.88 1.98 -9.93
C ARG A 393 -27.78 1.38 -11.33
N ARG A 394 -26.85 0.44 -11.55
CA ARG A 394 -26.69 -0.27 -12.82
C ARG A 394 -27.46 -1.59 -12.88
N THR A 395 -27.92 -2.12 -11.76
CA THR A 395 -28.69 -3.38 -11.70
C THR A 395 -29.90 -3.31 -12.64
N GLY A 396 -30.04 -4.32 -13.51
CA GLY A 396 -31.10 -4.37 -14.52
C GLY A 396 -30.80 -3.65 -15.83
N LYS A 397 -29.69 -2.92 -15.93
CA LYS A 397 -29.20 -2.43 -17.22
C LYS A 397 -28.42 -3.55 -17.91
N ALA A 398 -28.86 -4.00 -19.07
CA ALA A 398 -28.04 -4.88 -19.90
C ALA A 398 -26.70 -4.22 -20.17
N PHE A 399 -25.60 -4.98 -20.13
CA PHE A 399 -24.33 -4.47 -20.66
C PHE A 399 -24.56 -4.03 -22.10
N ARG A 400 -24.12 -2.83 -22.45
CA ARG A 400 -24.19 -2.40 -23.84
C ARG A 400 -23.32 -3.31 -24.70
N THR A 401 -23.85 -3.71 -25.75
CA THR A 401 -23.64 -4.65 -26.83
C THR A 401 -22.28 -5.33 -27.00
N GLU A 402 -21.14 -4.79 -26.62
CA GLU A 402 -19.85 -5.48 -26.78
C GLU A 402 -18.88 -5.01 -25.70
N VAL A 403 -18.58 -5.93 -24.77
CA VAL A 403 -17.59 -5.64 -23.71
C VAL A 403 -16.21 -5.72 -24.34
N GLN A 404 -15.51 -4.59 -24.32
CA GLN A 404 -14.16 -4.43 -24.85
C GLN A 404 -13.11 -4.63 -23.77
N SER A 405 -12.02 -5.31 -24.13
CA SER A 405 -10.80 -5.36 -23.35
C SER A 405 -9.99 -4.08 -23.54
N LEU A 406 -9.55 -3.48 -22.43
CA LEU A 406 -8.74 -2.26 -22.46
C LEU A 406 -7.23 -2.52 -22.41
N GLY A 407 -6.80 -3.76 -22.23
CA GLY A 407 -5.40 -4.14 -22.06
C GLY A 407 -4.56 -3.99 -23.31
N GLN A 408 -4.05 -2.78 -23.60
CA GLN A 408 -3.23 -2.49 -24.77
C GLN A 408 -1.72 -2.55 -24.48
N ALA A 409 -1.28 -2.09 -23.32
CA ALA A 409 0.13 -2.05 -22.96
C ALA A 409 0.72 -3.40 -22.53
N GLY A 410 -0.12 -4.44 -22.48
CA GLY A 410 0.33 -5.80 -22.51
C GLY A 410 0.86 -6.39 -21.22
N LEU A 411 0.12 -6.34 -20.13
CA LEU A 411 0.30 -7.29 -19.04
C LEU A 411 0.07 -8.73 -19.49
N ARG A 412 -0.71 -8.95 -20.57
CA ARG A 412 -0.75 -10.25 -21.28
C ARG A 412 0.49 -10.44 -22.14
N PRO A 413 1.04 -11.66 -22.20
CA PRO A 413 2.10 -11.96 -23.16
C PRO A 413 1.63 -11.64 -24.59
N ALA A 414 2.39 -10.82 -25.29
CA ALA A 414 2.09 -10.52 -26.70
C ALA A 414 2.23 -11.79 -27.56
N SER A 415 1.33 -11.94 -28.53
CA SER A 415 1.43 -12.97 -29.56
C SER A 415 2.54 -12.71 -30.59
N SER A 416 3.06 -11.46 -30.62
CA SER A 416 4.18 -11.04 -31.46
C SER A 416 5.34 -10.54 -30.60
N PRO A 417 6.60 -10.66 -31.07
CA PRO A 417 7.74 -10.09 -30.37
C PRO A 417 7.52 -8.59 -30.13
N ARG A 418 7.66 -8.15 -28.89
CA ARG A 418 7.64 -6.72 -28.58
C ARG A 418 8.96 -6.11 -28.99
N VAL A 419 8.89 -4.84 -29.39
CA VAL A 419 10.09 -4.02 -29.45
C VAL A 419 10.65 -3.93 -28.04
N ASP A 420 11.82 -4.50 -27.82
CA ASP A 420 12.52 -4.41 -26.54
C ASP A 420 12.98 -2.96 -26.37
N ILE A 421 12.18 -2.18 -25.67
CA ILE A 421 12.65 -0.88 -25.16
C ILE A 421 13.60 -1.23 -24.02
N SER A 422 14.90 -0.99 -24.23
CA SER A 422 15.87 -1.30 -23.21
C SER A 422 15.63 -0.43 -21.97
N ALA A 423 15.84 -1.00 -20.77
CA ALA A 423 15.77 -0.23 -19.54
C ALA A 423 16.71 0.99 -19.55
N GLY A 424 17.81 0.92 -20.34
CA GLY A 424 18.72 2.03 -20.58
C GLY A 424 18.07 3.19 -21.32
N GLU A 425 17.32 2.92 -22.39
CA GLU A 425 16.62 3.97 -23.18
C GLU A 425 15.54 4.69 -22.35
N VAL A 426 14.80 3.95 -21.52
CA VAL A 426 13.82 4.55 -20.61
C VAL A 426 14.49 5.41 -19.54
N ILE A 427 15.62 4.95 -18.98
CA ILE A 427 16.38 5.71 -17.97
C ILE A 427 16.99 6.96 -18.62
N GLU A 428 17.46 6.89 -19.84
CA GLU A 428 18.05 8.01 -20.55
C GLU A 428 16.97 9.05 -20.95
N ALA A 429 15.81 8.60 -21.40
CA ALA A 429 14.68 9.47 -21.65
C ALA A 429 14.21 10.20 -20.37
N VAL A 430 14.05 9.49 -19.26
CA VAL A 430 13.68 10.09 -17.97
C VAL A 430 14.75 11.07 -17.45
N ARG A 431 16.04 10.78 -17.68
CA ARG A 431 17.12 11.70 -17.30
C ARG A 431 17.16 12.95 -18.17
N SER A 432 16.87 12.83 -19.46
CA SER A 432 16.82 13.98 -20.39
C SER A 432 15.66 14.91 -20.12
N GLU A 433 14.50 14.39 -19.64
CA GLU A 433 13.34 15.20 -19.25
C GLU A 433 13.44 15.76 -17.83
N GLY A 434 14.25 15.15 -16.97
CA GLY A 434 14.40 15.49 -15.55
C GLY A 434 15.62 16.33 -15.21
N THR A 435 16.26 17.02 -16.17
CA THR A 435 17.37 17.93 -15.85
C THR A 435 16.78 19.18 -15.19
N PRO A 436 17.03 19.43 -13.88
CA PRO A 436 16.62 20.69 -13.25
C PRO A 436 17.37 21.85 -13.91
N LEU A 437 16.66 22.90 -14.19
CA LEU A 437 17.19 24.20 -14.56
C LEU A 437 18.04 24.80 -13.43
#